data_210dd967c672310614e48847d6d8281e
#
_entry.id   210dd967c672310614e48847d6d8281e
#
_cell.length_a   1.000
_cell.length_b   1.000
_cell.length_c   1.000
_cell.angle_alpha   90.00
_cell.angle_beta   90.00
_cell.angle_gamma   90.00
#
_symmetry.space_group_name_H-M   'P 1'
#
loop_
_entity.id
_entity.type
_entity.pdbx_description
1 polymer ?
#
loop_
_entity_poly.entity_id
_entity_poly.type
_entity_poly.pdbx_seq_one_letter_code
_entity_poly.pdbx_strand_id
1 'polypeptide(L)'
;RGHSDTGKTTALIEAAVNAQKMGILPVFIVTEMKWSWEHAKEMGLKFEEIKDDDGNVIDYEGHFLYADRGTLNTIEEVAVHMADLIDEQSKGNLPFDMCFLWDSIGSVPCDLSVRSNKNNNEWNAGAMSTQFGNNLNQKILLSRKENSPYTNTLVAINKVWTMKPEHPMGQPKLQNKGGMSMWYDATLVVTFGNITNPGTSKIKAIKDGLQVEFAKRTNVQIEKNHIGGVQSRGRVVMTSHGFLPDDKKAIDKYRDAHKDHWLKLVGSLDFDLVEEGDLSEDPITPNLLD
;
A
#
# COMPACT_ATOMS: atom_id res chain seq x y z
N ARG A 1 -7.14 -3.69 -4.41
CA ARG A 1 -6.46 -3.34 -5.66
C ARG A 1 -6.80 -1.90 -6.09
N GLY A 2 -6.08 -1.30 -7.04
CA GLY A 2 -6.40 0.03 -7.58
C GLY A 2 -5.21 0.72 -8.22
N HIS A 3 -5.48 1.90 -8.80
CA HIS A 3 -4.45 2.78 -9.37
C HIS A 3 -3.49 3.32 -8.29
N SER A 4 -2.38 3.94 -8.71
CA SER A 4 -1.48 4.63 -7.77
C SER A 4 -2.21 5.72 -6.98
N ASP A 5 -1.73 6.00 -5.78
CA ASP A 5 -2.17 7.11 -4.92
C ASP A 5 -3.68 7.10 -4.56
N THR A 6 -4.25 5.89 -4.40
CA THR A 6 -5.65 5.70 -4.02
C THR A 6 -5.86 5.22 -2.58
N GLY A 7 -4.78 5.12 -1.78
CA GLY A 7 -4.86 4.73 -0.37
C GLY A 7 -4.67 3.22 -0.10
N LYS A 8 -4.13 2.46 -1.05
CA LYS A 8 -3.91 1.01 -0.85
C LYS A 8 -2.91 0.71 0.27
N THR A 9 -1.75 1.39 0.27
CA THR A 9 -0.75 1.26 1.33
C THR A 9 -1.31 1.73 2.68
N THR A 10 -2.09 2.82 2.69
CA THR A 10 -2.81 3.28 3.89
C THR A 10 -3.72 2.17 4.45
N ALA A 11 -4.50 1.50 3.59
CA ALA A 11 -5.35 0.39 4.02
C ALA A 11 -4.54 -0.81 4.56
N LEU A 12 -3.37 -1.08 3.99
CA LEU A 12 -2.48 -2.14 4.46
C LEU A 12 -1.89 -1.79 5.83
N ILE A 13 -1.47 -0.54 6.05
CA ILE A 13 -0.98 -0.08 7.36
C ILE A 13 -2.11 -0.14 8.41
N GLU A 14 -3.34 0.26 8.08
CA GLU A 14 -4.48 0.11 8.98
C GLU A 14 -4.74 -1.36 9.36
N ALA A 15 -4.59 -2.27 8.40
CA ALA A 15 -4.70 -3.71 8.68
C ALA A 15 -3.61 -4.16 9.66
N ALA A 16 -2.37 -3.69 9.51
CA ALA A 16 -1.26 -3.97 10.43
C ALA A 16 -1.52 -3.43 11.84
N VAL A 17 -1.97 -2.18 11.94
CA VAL A 17 -2.30 -1.54 13.23
C VAL A 17 -3.42 -2.31 13.95
N ASN A 18 -4.43 -2.76 13.21
CA ASN A 18 -5.50 -3.57 13.80
C ASN A 18 -5.03 -4.97 14.16
N ALA A 19 -4.16 -5.59 13.37
CA ALA A 19 -3.54 -6.87 13.70
C ALA A 19 -2.76 -6.78 15.04
N GLN A 20 -1.91 -5.76 15.22
CA GLN A 20 -1.21 -5.53 16.49
C GLN A 20 -2.16 -5.37 17.67
N LYS A 21 -3.27 -4.61 17.52
CA LYS A 21 -4.29 -4.44 18.57
C LYS A 21 -4.97 -5.75 18.96
N MET A 22 -5.03 -6.71 18.05
CA MET A 22 -5.62 -8.04 18.27
C MET A 22 -4.59 -9.08 18.75
N GLY A 23 -3.31 -8.71 18.92
CA GLY A 23 -2.24 -9.65 19.24
C GLY A 23 -1.81 -10.54 18.07
N ILE A 24 -2.27 -10.25 16.87
CA ILE A 24 -1.86 -10.89 15.62
C ILE A 24 -0.51 -10.31 15.19
N LEU A 25 0.42 -11.13 14.74
CA LEU A 25 1.74 -10.72 14.27
C LEU A 25 1.64 -10.19 12.83
N PRO A 26 1.80 -8.86 12.57
CA PRO A 26 1.92 -8.35 11.22
C PRO A 26 3.24 -8.81 10.60
N VAL A 27 3.20 -9.36 9.40
CA VAL A 27 4.37 -9.75 8.61
C VAL A 27 4.40 -8.90 7.35
N PHE A 28 5.22 -7.87 7.36
CA PHE A 28 5.36 -6.97 6.22
C PHE A 28 6.25 -7.58 5.15
N ILE A 29 5.78 -7.60 3.91
CA ILE A 29 6.48 -7.99 2.70
C ILE A 29 6.45 -6.79 1.77
N VAL A 30 7.47 -5.91 1.87
CA VAL A 30 7.50 -4.64 1.17
C VAL A 30 8.42 -4.73 -0.04
N THR A 31 7.87 -5.16 -1.14
CA THR A 31 8.61 -5.30 -2.40
C THR A 31 8.57 -4.05 -3.28
N GLU A 32 7.88 -2.99 -2.84
CA GLU A 32 7.97 -1.64 -3.41
C GLU A 32 8.92 -0.76 -2.59
N MET A 33 9.73 0.07 -3.25
CA MET A 33 10.69 0.97 -2.59
C MET A 33 10.04 2.28 -2.08
N LYS A 34 8.84 2.19 -1.48
CA LYS A 34 8.05 3.36 -1.05
C LYS A 34 7.49 3.23 0.36
N TRP A 35 8.15 2.44 1.19
CA TRP A 35 7.73 2.31 2.58
C TRP A 35 8.17 3.53 3.40
N SER A 36 7.31 4.02 4.29
CA SER A 36 7.60 5.08 5.24
C SER A 36 7.22 4.64 6.65
N TRP A 37 8.23 4.45 7.48
CA TRP A 37 8.05 4.14 8.90
C TRP A 37 7.39 5.29 9.65
N GLU A 38 7.73 6.54 9.29
CA GLU A 38 7.11 7.73 9.87
C GLU A 38 5.59 7.74 9.62
N HIS A 39 5.17 7.51 8.38
CA HIS A 39 3.75 7.40 8.06
C HIS A 39 3.06 6.23 8.79
N ALA A 40 3.72 5.08 8.90
CA ALA A 40 3.19 3.94 9.64
C ALA A 40 3.02 4.27 11.15
N LYS A 41 3.96 5.03 11.74
CA LYS A 41 3.92 5.52 13.11
C LYS A 41 2.76 6.52 13.32
N GLU A 42 2.60 7.48 12.40
CA GLU A 42 1.48 8.43 12.42
C GLU A 42 0.11 7.74 12.37
N MET A 43 0.01 6.63 11.62
CA MET A 43 -1.20 5.81 11.57
C MET A 43 -1.41 4.94 12.81
N GLY A 44 -0.44 4.89 13.71
CA GLY A 44 -0.54 4.20 15.01
C GLY A 44 0.09 2.82 15.05
N LEU A 45 0.93 2.44 14.08
CA LEU A 45 1.76 1.25 14.18
C LEU A 45 2.76 1.43 15.34
N LYS A 46 2.83 0.45 16.23
CA LYS A 46 3.67 0.50 17.43
C LYS A 46 5.01 -0.18 17.15
N PHE A 47 6.08 0.59 17.33
CA PHE A 47 7.47 0.12 17.26
C PHE A 47 8.39 1.14 17.92
N GLU A 48 9.62 0.70 18.19
CA GLU A 48 10.71 1.53 18.69
C GLU A 48 11.77 1.71 17.60
N GLU A 49 12.40 2.87 17.57
CA GLU A 49 13.50 3.18 16.67
C GLU A 49 14.81 2.84 17.37
N ILE A 50 15.60 1.95 16.79
CA ILE A 50 16.96 1.66 17.25
C ILE A 50 17.87 2.67 16.58
N LYS A 51 18.63 3.42 17.38
CA LYS A 51 19.52 4.48 16.92
C LYS A 51 20.98 4.15 17.20
N ASP A 52 21.86 4.60 16.30
CA ASP A 52 23.30 4.59 16.51
C ASP A 52 23.73 5.68 17.50
N ASP A 53 25.05 5.73 17.80
CA ASP A 53 25.63 6.73 18.72
C ASP A 53 25.50 8.18 18.19
N ASP A 54 25.32 8.36 16.89
CA ASP A 54 25.12 9.66 16.23
C ASP A 54 23.64 10.07 16.20
N GLY A 55 22.73 9.22 16.67
CA GLY A 55 21.28 9.45 16.70
C GLY A 55 20.52 9.09 15.41
N ASN A 56 21.20 8.49 14.42
CA ASN A 56 20.55 8.01 13.21
C ASN A 56 19.80 6.71 13.46
N VAL A 57 18.59 6.58 12.90
CA VAL A 57 17.81 5.34 12.98
C VAL A 57 18.48 4.28 12.09
N ILE A 58 18.87 3.17 12.69
CA ILE A 58 19.53 2.04 12.03
C ILE A 58 18.64 0.81 11.91
N ASP A 59 17.61 0.68 12.76
CA ASP A 59 16.65 -0.43 12.73
C ASP A 59 15.35 -0.06 13.46
N TYR A 60 14.36 -0.98 13.40
CA TYR A 60 13.07 -0.83 14.03
C TYR A 60 12.69 -2.12 14.76
N GLU A 61 12.26 -2.02 16.00
CA GLU A 61 11.87 -3.16 16.83
C GLU A 61 10.42 -3.05 17.30
N GLY A 62 9.68 -4.17 17.28
CA GLY A 62 8.30 -4.22 17.73
C GLY A 62 7.63 -5.55 17.46
N HIS A 63 6.33 -5.61 17.74
CA HIS A 63 5.53 -6.80 17.44
C HIS A 63 5.17 -6.81 15.94
N PHE A 64 6.13 -7.13 15.09
CA PHE A 64 6.00 -7.33 13.64
C PHE A 64 7.24 -8.06 13.10
N LEU A 65 7.14 -8.59 11.88
CA LEU A 65 8.26 -9.00 11.04
C LEU A 65 8.28 -8.14 9.78
N TYR A 66 9.46 -7.87 9.25
CA TYR A 66 9.64 -7.03 8.07
C TYR A 66 10.66 -7.64 7.10
N ALA A 67 10.26 -7.77 5.86
CA ALA A 67 11.14 -8.15 4.76
C ALA A 67 10.90 -7.21 3.58
N ASP A 68 11.98 -6.75 2.97
CA ASP A 68 11.93 -5.81 1.86
C ASP A 68 12.50 -6.38 0.55
N ARG A 69 12.55 -5.54 -0.47
CA ARG A 69 13.11 -5.90 -1.77
C ARG A 69 14.63 -6.18 -1.75
N GLY A 70 15.35 -5.79 -0.74
CA GLY A 70 16.75 -6.19 -0.56
C GLY A 70 16.90 -7.67 -0.25
N THR A 71 15.87 -8.25 0.39
CA THR A 71 15.79 -9.65 0.81
C THR A 71 14.95 -10.50 -0.13
N LEU A 72 13.84 -9.96 -0.67
CA LEU A 72 12.85 -10.67 -1.48
C LEU A 72 12.75 -10.05 -2.88
N ASN A 73 13.37 -10.68 -3.87
CA ASN A 73 13.54 -10.15 -5.22
C ASN A 73 12.64 -10.82 -6.26
N THR A 74 12.07 -11.98 -5.93
CA THR A 74 11.22 -12.75 -6.85
C THR A 74 9.91 -13.21 -6.19
N ILE A 75 8.94 -13.58 -7.03
CA ILE A 75 7.65 -14.15 -6.59
C ILE A 75 7.89 -15.42 -5.78
N GLU A 76 8.83 -16.24 -6.22
CA GLU A 76 9.20 -17.51 -5.59
C GLU A 76 9.79 -17.27 -4.20
N GLU A 77 10.71 -16.31 -4.04
CA GLU A 77 11.29 -15.95 -2.75
C GLU A 77 10.23 -15.45 -1.76
N VAL A 78 9.28 -14.62 -2.22
CA VAL A 78 8.16 -14.18 -1.37
C VAL A 78 7.32 -15.37 -0.90
N ALA A 79 7.00 -16.31 -1.80
CA ALA A 79 6.20 -17.48 -1.45
C ALA A 79 6.94 -18.42 -0.49
N VAL A 80 8.24 -18.64 -0.70
CA VAL A 80 9.10 -19.44 0.20
C VAL A 80 9.17 -18.79 1.57
N HIS A 81 9.46 -17.49 1.65
CA HIS A 81 9.52 -16.75 2.91
C HIS A 81 8.23 -16.90 3.74
N MET A 82 7.07 -16.74 3.11
CA MET A 82 5.79 -16.93 3.79
C MET A 82 5.60 -18.39 4.24
N ALA A 83 5.99 -19.35 3.40
CA ALA A 83 5.89 -20.77 3.72
C ALA A 83 6.77 -21.15 4.91
N ASP A 84 7.99 -20.65 4.96
CA ASP A 84 8.95 -20.90 6.04
C ASP A 84 8.43 -20.33 7.38
N LEU A 85 7.84 -19.13 7.38
CA LEU A 85 7.23 -18.56 8.59
C LEU A 85 6.05 -19.40 9.09
N ILE A 86 5.21 -19.94 8.19
CA ILE A 86 4.13 -20.87 8.58
C ILE A 86 4.70 -22.18 9.14
N ASP A 87 5.79 -22.68 8.58
CA ASP A 87 6.46 -23.87 9.08
C ASP A 87 7.11 -23.62 10.48
N GLU A 88 7.72 -22.45 10.70
CA GLU A 88 8.21 -22.04 12.03
C GLU A 88 7.07 -21.87 13.05
N GLN A 89 5.93 -21.33 12.64
CA GLN A 89 4.73 -21.28 13.47
C GLN A 89 4.26 -22.69 13.87
N SER A 90 4.26 -23.62 12.91
CA SER A 90 3.85 -25.01 13.16
C SER A 90 4.81 -25.75 14.12
N LYS A 91 6.09 -25.36 14.18
CA LYS A 91 7.08 -25.87 15.14
C LYS A 91 6.97 -25.21 16.52
N GLY A 92 6.14 -24.17 16.67
CA GLY A 92 5.98 -23.42 17.91
C GLY A 92 6.99 -22.28 18.11
N ASN A 93 7.85 -22.00 17.11
CA ASN A 93 8.83 -20.91 17.19
C ASN A 93 8.20 -19.53 16.99
N LEU A 94 7.05 -19.46 16.33
CA LEU A 94 6.23 -18.25 16.13
C LEU A 94 4.82 -18.51 16.66
N PRO A 95 4.58 -18.44 17.98
CA PRO A 95 3.29 -18.81 18.58
C PRO A 95 2.24 -17.70 18.47
N PHE A 96 2.00 -17.18 17.26
CA PHE A 96 1.07 -16.10 16.96
C PHE A 96 0.24 -16.42 15.71
N ASP A 97 -0.98 -15.93 15.67
CA ASP A 97 -1.67 -15.74 14.40
C ASP A 97 -0.88 -14.73 13.54
N MET A 98 -0.75 -14.94 12.25
CA MET A 98 -0.01 -14.04 11.37
C MET A 98 -0.91 -13.34 10.34
N CYS A 99 -0.66 -12.05 10.16
CA CYS A 99 -1.24 -11.25 9.07
C CYS A 99 -0.13 -10.87 8.10
N PHE A 100 0.00 -11.61 6.99
CA PHE A 100 0.91 -11.29 5.91
C PHE A 100 0.40 -10.08 5.14
N LEU A 101 1.24 -9.07 4.97
CA LEU A 101 0.92 -7.75 4.41
C LEU A 101 1.85 -7.47 3.24
N TRP A 102 1.42 -7.79 2.01
CA TRP A 102 2.29 -7.69 0.83
C TRP A 102 2.00 -6.42 0.00
N ASP A 103 2.95 -5.51 -0.02
CA ASP A 103 2.99 -4.31 -0.89
C ASP A 103 4.18 -4.40 -1.87
N SER A 104 3.98 -4.84 -3.10
CA SER A 104 2.75 -5.24 -3.78
C SER A 104 2.96 -6.41 -4.74
N ILE A 105 1.87 -7.12 -5.06
CA ILE A 105 1.86 -8.09 -6.15
C ILE A 105 2.34 -7.43 -7.45
N GLY A 106 3.27 -8.09 -8.14
CA GLY A 106 3.82 -7.63 -9.41
C GLY A 106 4.84 -6.50 -9.30
N SER A 107 5.31 -6.12 -8.10
CA SER A 107 6.51 -5.32 -7.93
C SER A 107 7.78 -6.14 -8.12
N VAL A 108 7.71 -7.44 -7.94
CA VAL A 108 8.79 -8.40 -8.19
C VAL A 108 8.48 -9.31 -9.40
N PRO A 109 9.48 -9.66 -10.21
CA PRO A 109 9.36 -10.64 -11.29
C PRO A 109 9.41 -12.07 -10.75
N CYS A 110 9.16 -13.07 -11.59
CA CYS A 110 9.49 -14.47 -11.29
C CYS A 110 10.96 -14.78 -11.58
N ASP A 111 11.47 -15.87 -11.04
CA ASP A 111 12.85 -16.35 -11.24
C ASP A 111 13.21 -16.49 -12.72
N LEU A 112 12.30 -17.02 -13.52
CA LEU A 112 12.52 -17.19 -14.95
C LEU A 112 12.71 -15.84 -15.66
N SER A 113 11.96 -14.82 -15.27
CA SER A 113 12.12 -13.45 -15.79
C SER A 113 13.48 -12.86 -15.44
N VAL A 114 13.96 -13.11 -14.22
CA VAL A 114 15.29 -12.65 -13.77
C VAL A 114 16.38 -13.34 -14.55
N ARG A 115 16.37 -14.68 -14.60
CA ARG A 115 17.40 -15.49 -15.28
C ARG A 115 17.51 -15.22 -16.77
N SER A 116 16.37 -14.95 -17.42
CA SER A 116 16.32 -14.65 -18.86
C SER A 116 16.55 -13.19 -19.20
N ASN A 117 16.66 -12.32 -18.18
CA ASN A 117 16.70 -10.86 -18.32
C ASN A 117 15.54 -10.31 -19.17
N LYS A 118 14.35 -10.91 -19.02
CA LYS A 118 13.13 -10.53 -19.73
C LYS A 118 11.97 -10.46 -18.77
N ASN A 119 11.37 -9.28 -18.64
CA ASN A 119 10.14 -9.14 -17.86
C ASN A 119 8.93 -9.60 -18.69
N ASN A 120 8.53 -10.86 -18.50
CA ASN A 120 7.40 -11.47 -19.20
C ASN A 120 6.20 -11.61 -18.24
N ASN A 121 5.10 -10.95 -18.57
CA ASN A 121 3.89 -10.96 -17.74
C ASN A 121 3.23 -12.35 -17.65
N GLU A 122 3.33 -13.18 -18.68
CA GLU A 122 2.77 -14.55 -18.68
C GLU A 122 3.55 -15.45 -17.72
N TRP A 123 4.88 -15.34 -17.71
CA TRP A 123 5.73 -16.07 -16.76
C TRP A 123 5.46 -15.65 -15.32
N ASN A 124 5.34 -14.34 -15.08
CA ASN A 124 5.00 -13.81 -13.77
C ASN A 124 3.59 -14.27 -13.32
N ALA A 125 2.62 -14.30 -14.22
CA ALA A 125 1.28 -14.81 -13.92
C ALA A 125 1.29 -16.33 -13.66
N GLY A 126 2.09 -17.09 -14.39
CA GLY A 126 2.30 -18.53 -14.16
C GLY A 126 2.93 -18.81 -12.81
N ALA A 127 3.98 -18.07 -12.44
CA ALA A 127 4.62 -18.19 -11.13
C ALA A 127 3.64 -17.82 -10.00
N MET A 128 2.88 -16.73 -10.12
CA MET A 128 1.85 -16.36 -9.15
C MET A 128 0.82 -17.48 -8.97
N SER A 129 0.32 -18.06 -10.06
CA SER A 129 -0.64 -19.16 -9.99
C SER A 129 -0.05 -20.41 -9.32
N THR A 130 1.18 -20.76 -9.62
CA THR A 130 1.84 -21.94 -9.05
C THR A 130 2.16 -21.74 -7.58
N GLN A 131 2.81 -20.63 -7.23
CA GLN A 131 3.32 -20.42 -5.88
C GLN A 131 2.21 -20.05 -4.89
N PHE A 132 1.30 -19.18 -5.30
CA PHE A 132 0.23 -18.71 -4.41
C PHE A 132 -1.07 -19.49 -4.57
N GLY A 133 -1.51 -19.76 -5.80
CA GLY A 133 -2.75 -20.50 -6.03
C GLY A 133 -2.66 -21.97 -5.58
N ASN A 134 -1.58 -22.66 -5.92
CA ASN A 134 -1.46 -24.10 -5.64
C ASN A 134 -0.71 -24.41 -4.33
N ASN A 135 0.39 -23.70 -4.04
CA ASN A 135 1.26 -24.08 -2.93
C ASN A 135 0.90 -23.34 -1.63
N LEU A 136 1.00 -22.02 -1.64
CA LEU A 136 0.84 -21.23 -0.40
C LEU A 136 -0.61 -21.19 0.08
N ASN A 137 -1.57 -21.14 -0.83
CA ASN A 137 -3.00 -21.13 -0.49
C ASN A 137 -3.39 -22.37 0.32
N GLN A 138 -2.82 -23.52 0.00
CA GLN A 138 -3.04 -24.75 0.77
C GLN A 138 -2.46 -24.65 2.20
N LYS A 139 -1.27 -24.07 2.37
CA LYS A 139 -0.66 -23.88 3.71
C LYS A 139 -1.48 -22.92 4.56
N ILE A 140 -1.96 -21.81 4.01
CA ILE A 140 -2.83 -20.86 4.72
C ILE A 140 -4.16 -21.52 5.09
N LEU A 141 -4.75 -22.30 4.20
CA LEU A 141 -5.99 -23.05 4.48
C LEU A 141 -5.81 -24.11 5.56
N LEU A 142 -4.66 -24.81 5.55
CA LEU A 142 -4.34 -25.80 6.58
C LEU A 142 -4.23 -25.17 7.96
N SER A 143 -3.71 -23.95 8.07
CA SER A 143 -3.64 -23.20 9.33
C SER A 143 -5.02 -22.79 9.87
N ARG A 144 -6.09 -22.89 9.08
CA ARG A 144 -7.48 -22.58 9.48
C ARG A 144 -8.32 -23.79 9.83
N LYS A 145 -7.75 -25.00 9.88
CA LYS A 145 -8.46 -26.19 10.27
C LYS A 145 -8.80 -26.15 11.77
N GLU A 146 -9.89 -26.83 12.14
CA GLU A 146 -10.37 -26.95 13.54
C GLU A 146 -9.28 -27.32 14.56
N ASN A 147 -8.29 -28.08 14.14
CA ASN A 147 -7.21 -28.53 15.00
C ASN A 147 -5.93 -27.67 14.90
N SER A 148 -5.93 -26.58 14.14
CA SER A 148 -4.81 -25.66 14.10
C SER A 148 -4.97 -24.63 15.22
N PRO A 149 -3.94 -24.41 16.05
CA PRO A 149 -3.98 -23.37 17.07
C PRO A 149 -3.90 -21.94 16.45
N TYR A 150 -3.59 -21.83 15.17
CA TYR A 150 -3.33 -20.53 14.52
C TYR A 150 -4.20 -20.29 13.29
N THR A 151 -4.49 -19.00 13.05
CA THR A 151 -5.19 -18.53 11.86
C THR A 151 -4.33 -17.50 11.12
N ASN A 152 -3.95 -17.82 9.88
CA ASN A 152 -3.15 -16.93 9.07
C ASN A 152 -3.99 -16.22 7.99
N THR A 153 -3.67 -14.97 7.70
CA THR A 153 -4.36 -14.13 6.72
C THR A 153 -3.34 -13.47 5.81
N LEU A 154 -3.64 -13.42 4.51
CA LEU A 154 -2.87 -12.65 3.53
C LEU A 154 -3.69 -11.44 3.08
N VAL A 155 -3.14 -10.25 3.27
CA VAL A 155 -3.62 -8.99 2.69
C VAL A 155 -2.58 -8.53 1.67
N ALA A 156 -2.95 -8.52 0.40
CA ALA A 156 -2.02 -8.18 -0.67
C ALA A 156 -2.53 -7.01 -1.52
N ILE A 157 -1.67 -6.05 -1.76
CA ILE A 157 -1.93 -4.94 -2.67
C ILE A 157 -1.66 -5.39 -4.11
N ASN A 158 -2.60 -5.07 -5.02
CA ASN A 158 -2.39 -5.24 -6.44
C ASN A 158 -2.63 -3.94 -7.19
N LYS A 159 -1.68 -3.54 -8.03
CA LYS A 159 -1.84 -2.46 -8.98
C LYS A 159 -2.64 -2.92 -10.18
N VAL A 160 -3.50 -2.04 -10.65
CA VAL A 160 -4.27 -2.26 -11.88
C VAL A 160 -3.89 -1.21 -12.90
N TRP A 161 -4.00 -1.57 -14.17
CA TRP A 161 -3.98 -0.63 -15.28
C TRP A 161 -5.24 -0.75 -16.11
N THR A 162 -5.57 0.33 -16.78
CA THR A 162 -6.72 0.38 -17.67
C THR A 162 -6.29 -0.12 -19.05
N MET A 163 -6.89 -1.19 -19.52
CA MET A 163 -6.75 -1.64 -20.90
C MET A 163 -7.63 -0.80 -21.81
N LYS A 164 -7.12 -0.48 -23.00
CA LYS A 164 -7.96 0.10 -24.04
C LYS A 164 -9.09 -0.89 -24.39
N PRO A 165 -10.31 -0.41 -24.61
CA PRO A 165 -11.39 -1.28 -25.03
C PRO A 165 -11.07 -1.91 -26.40
N GLU A 166 -11.49 -3.15 -26.59
CA GLU A 166 -11.32 -3.89 -27.84
C GLU A 166 -12.12 -3.24 -29.01
N HIS A 167 -13.18 -2.53 -28.67
CA HIS A 167 -13.97 -1.73 -29.61
C HIS A 167 -14.02 -0.27 -29.18
N PRO A 168 -14.09 0.70 -30.13
CA PRO A 168 -14.11 2.13 -29.82
C PRO A 168 -15.21 2.57 -28.84
N MET A 169 -16.33 1.87 -28.80
CA MET A 169 -17.46 2.13 -27.87
C MET A 169 -17.44 1.23 -26.63
N GLY A 170 -16.42 0.38 -26.47
CA GLY A 170 -16.28 -0.51 -25.33
C GLY A 170 -15.88 0.22 -24.05
N GLN A 171 -16.23 -0.37 -22.90
CA GLN A 171 -15.75 0.14 -21.62
C GLN A 171 -14.31 -0.31 -21.34
N PRO A 172 -13.45 0.57 -20.81
CA PRO A 172 -12.12 0.17 -20.38
C PRO A 172 -12.18 -0.92 -19.32
N LYS A 173 -11.36 -1.96 -19.48
CA LYS A 173 -11.24 -3.04 -18.50
C LYS A 173 -10.04 -2.82 -17.59
N LEU A 174 -10.20 -3.10 -16.30
CA LEU A 174 -9.08 -3.10 -15.35
C LEU A 174 -8.38 -4.46 -15.41
N GLN A 175 -7.07 -4.44 -15.63
CA GLN A 175 -6.24 -5.63 -15.60
C GLN A 175 -5.37 -5.64 -14.34
N ASN A 176 -5.32 -6.78 -13.66
CA ASN A 176 -4.45 -6.99 -12.51
C ASN A 176 -3.01 -7.26 -12.96
N LYS A 177 -2.04 -6.73 -12.24
CA LYS A 177 -0.63 -7.10 -12.41
C LYS A 177 -0.42 -8.50 -11.80
N GLY A 178 0.39 -9.35 -12.46
CA GLY A 178 0.61 -10.73 -12.02
C GLY A 178 -0.54 -11.71 -12.30
N GLY A 179 -1.47 -11.35 -13.21
CA GLY A 179 -2.57 -12.24 -13.63
C GLY A 179 -3.80 -12.22 -12.71
N MET A 180 -4.69 -13.18 -12.92
CA MET A 180 -5.99 -13.25 -12.26
C MET A 180 -6.06 -14.26 -11.11
N SER A 181 -5.03 -15.11 -10.92
CA SER A 181 -5.04 -16.19 -9.95
C SER A 181 -5.35 -15.67 -8.54
N MET A 182 -4.61 -14.68 -8.04
CA MET A 182 -4.85 -14.07 -6.73
C MET A 182 -6.25 -13.46 -6.58
N TRP A 183 -6.84 -12.97 -7.67
CA TRP A 183 -8.21 -12.45 -7.63
C TRP A 183 -9.23 -13.58 -7.46
N TYR A 184 -9.04 -14.71 -8.15
CA TYR A 184 -9.93 -15.87 -8.01
C TYR A 184 -9.84 -16.50 -6.62
N ASP A 185 -8.65 -16.55 -6.04
CA ASP A 185 -8.39 -17.16 -4.73
C ASP A 185 -8.78 -16.24 -3.56
N ALA A 186 -8.80 -14.92 -3.78
CA ALA A 186 -9.14 -13.97 -2.74
C ALA A 186 -10.58 -14.16 -2.23
N THR A 187 -10.75 -14.18 -0.92
CA THR A 187 -12.05 -14.20 -0.24
C THR A 187 -12.73 -12.83 -0.29
N LEU A 188 -11.94 -11.76 -0.23
CA LEU A 188 -12.40 -10.38 -0.29
C LEU A 188 -11.55 -9.60 -1.30
N VAL A 189 -12.20 -8.86 -2.20
CA VAL A 189 -11.52 -7.94 -3.12
C VAL A 189 -12.10 -6.54 -2.97
N VAL A 190 -11.24 -5.62 -2.52
CA VAL A 190 -11.55 -4.20 -2.38
C VAL A 190 -10.80 -3.42 -3.46
N THR A 191 -11.54 -2.63 -4.23
CA THR A 191 -10.98 -1.77 -5.28
C THR A 191 -11.03 -0.32 -4.84
N PHE A 192 -9.87 0.33 -4.88
CA PHE A 192 -9.68 1.75 -4.65
C PHE A 192 -9.60 2.48 -5.98
N GLY A 193 -10.46 3.46 -6.20
CA GLY A 193 -10.59 4.20 -7.44
C GLY A 193 -10.29 5.69 -7.29
N ASN A 194 -9.69 6.27 -8.33
CA ASN A 194 -9.48 7.71 -8.39
C ASN A 194 -10.79 8.47 -8.57
N ILE A 195 -10.83 9.68 -8.02
CA ILE A 195 -11.81 10.70 -8.38
C ILE A 195 -11.09 11.67 -9.32
N THR A 196 -11.53 11.71 -10.57
CA THR A 196 -10.85 12.45 -11.64
C THR A 196 -10.94 13.98 -11.49
N ASN A 197 -12.00 14.47 -10.85
CA ASN A 197 -12.15 15.92 -10.61
C ASN A 197 -11.35 16.34 -9.37
N PRO A 198 -10.26 17.14 -9.52
CA PRO A 198 -9.43 17.60 -8.40
C PRO A 198 -10.21 18.40 -7.37
N GLY A 199 -11.20 19.19 -7.77
CA GLY A 199 -12.05 19.97 -6.86
C GLY A 199 -12.90 19.08 -5.93
N THR A 200 -13.24 17.86 -6.37
CA THR A 200 -13.97 16.89 -5.57
C THR A 200 -13.03 15.99 -4.77
N SER A 201 -11.87 15.62 -5.34
CA SER A 201 -10.96 14.67 -4.71
C SER A 201 -10.11 15.29 -3.59
N LYS A 202 -9.63 16.52 -3.79
CA LYS A 202 -8.72 17.21 -2.85
C LYS A 202 -9.50 17.93 -1.77
N ILE A 203 -9.11 17.73 -0.51
CA ILE A 203 -9.67 18.45 0.64
C ILE A 203 -8.58 19.38 1.15
N LYS A 204 -8.89 20.68 1.11
CA LYS A 204 -7.93 21.73 1.38
C LYS A 204 -8.32 22.54 2.61
N ALA A 205 -7.32 22.96 3.36
CA ALA A 205 -7.41 24.06 4.33
C ALA A 205 -6.80 25.33 3.71
N ILE A 206 -7.23 26.48 4.22
CA ILE A 206 -6.69 27.79 3.81
C ILE A 206 -6.08 28.44 5.03
N LYS A 207 -4.83 28.90 4.92
CA LYS A 207 -4.17 29.72 5.91
C LYS A 207 -3.39 30.82 5.18
N ASP A 208 -3.63 32.07 5.57
CA ASP A 208 -2.94 33.26 5.06
C ASP A 208 -2.98 33.37 3.52
N GLY A 209 -4.10 32.92 2.91
CA GLY A 209 -4.30 32.87 1.46
C GLY A 209 -3.74 31.63 0.76
N LEU A 210 -2.93 30.81 1.42
CA LEU A 210 -2.38 29.57 0.89
C LEU A 210 -3.36 28.41 1.05
N GLN A 211 -3.47 27.57 0.02
CA GLN A 211 -4.29 26.37 0.01
C GLN A 211 -3.42 25.14 0.22
N VAL A 212 -3.63 24.45 1.34
CA VAL A 212 -2.91 23.20 1.68
C VAL A 212 -3.85 22.01 1.56
N GLU A 213 -3.46 21.00 0.79
CA GLU A 213 -4.17 19.72 0.72
C GLU A 213 -3.79 18.88 1.93
N PHE A 214 -4.74 18.63 2.84
CA PHE A 214 -4.51 17.83 4.04
C PHE A 214 -5.19 16.47 4.00
N ALA A 215 -6.07 16.23 3.03
CA ALA A 215 -6.75 14.97 2.84
C ALA A 215 -7.24 14.79 1.40
N LYS A 216 -7.54 13.55 1.03
CA LYS A 216 -7.99 13.20 -0.32
C LYS A 216 -9.15 12.22 -0.27
N ARG A 217 -10.19 12.44 -1.07
CA ARG A 217 -11.28 11.47 -1.26
C ARG A 217 -10.87 10.38 -2.22
N THR A 218 -11.26 9.16 -1.93
CA THR A 218 -11.10 8.00 -2.82
C THR A 218 -12.39 7.18 -2.89
N ASN A 219 -12.67 6.62 -4.05
CA ASN A 219 -13.77 5.67 -4.22
C ASN A 219 -13.32 4.30 -3.71
N VAL A 220 -14.18 3.62 -2.99
CA VAL A 220 -13.95 2.25 -2.50
C VAL A 220 -15.11 1.38 -2.95
N GLN A 221 -14.78 0.23 -3.53
CA GLN A 221 -15.77 -0.76 -3.97
C GLN A 221 -15.37 -2.15 -3.50
N ILE A 222 -16.28 -2.84 -2.85
CA ILE A 222 -16.15 -4.28 -2.57
C ILE A 222 -16.67 -5.02 -3.80
N GLU A 223 -15.75 -5.60 -4.58
CA GLU A 223 -16.08 -6.32 -5.82
C GLU A 223 -16.34 -7.81 -5.59
N LYS A 224 -15.67 -8.38 -4.60
CA LYS A 224 -15.83 -9.78 -4.20
C LYS A 224 -15.89 -9.85 -2.68
N ASN A 225 -16.87 -10.57 -2.17
CA ASN A 225 -17.06 -10.74 -0.73
C ASN A 225 -17.67 -12.11 -0.44
N HIS A 226 -16.83 -13.07 -0.09
CA HIS A 226 -17.26 -14.40 0.35
C HIS A 226 -17.41 -14.50 1.88
N ILE A 227 -17.15 -13.39 2.62
CA ILE A 227 -17.34 -13.35 4.07
C ILE A 227 -18.76 -13.00 4.42
N GLY A 228 -19.28 -11.89 3.89
CA GLY A 228 -20.62 -11.40 4.17
C GLY A 228 -21.58 -11.39 2.98
N GLY A 229 -21.10 -11.79 1.79
CA GLY A 229 -21.90 -11.88 0.56
C GLY A 229 -22.38 -10.55 -0.04
N VAL A 230 -22.16 -9.42 0.64
CA VAL A 230 -22.63 -8.10 0.18
C VAL A 230 -21.53 -7.39 -0.56
N GLN A 231 -21.85 -6.93 -1.78
CA GLN A 231 -21.02 -6.00 -2.53
C GLN A 231 -21.51 -4.58 -2.24
N SER A 232 -20.58 -3.67 -1.97
CA SER A 232 -20.89 -2.27 -1.71
C SER A 232 -19.88 -1.35 -2.35
N ARG A 233 -20.29 -0.10 -2.53
CA ARG A 233 -19.42 0.97 -2.99
C ARG A 233 -19.67 2.24 -2.20
N GLY A 234 -18.65 3.04 -2.00
CA GLY A 234 -18.75 4.30 -1.30
C GLY A 234 -17.53 5.16 -1.54
N ARG A 235 -17.45 6.25 -0.82
CA ARG A 235 -16.28 7.11 -0.75
C ARG A 235 -15.77 7.17 0.68
N VAL A 236 -14.45 7.27 0.80
CA VAL A 236 -13.77 7.53 2.06
C VAL A 236 -12.79 8.67 1.86
N VAL A 237 -12.39 9.28 2.97
CA VAL A 237 -11.36 10.32 2.99
C VAL A 237 -10.08 9.70 3.51
N MET A 238 -9.03 9.75 2.71
CA MET A 238 -7.68 9.34 3.08
C MET A 238 -6.94 10.53 3.69
N THR A 239 -6.30 10.30 4.83
CA THR A 239 -5.47 11.27 5.56
C THR A 239 -4.11 10.63 5.89
N SER A 240 -3.18 11.40 6.46
CA SER A 240 -1.92 10.86 6.99
C SER A 240 -2.11 9.91 8.18
N HIS A 241 -3.27 9.93 8.84
CA HIS A 241 -3.59 9.10 10.00
C HIS A 241 -4.61 7.97 9.69
N GLY A 242 -4.85 7.65 8.41
CA GLY A 242 -5.78 6.61 7.97
C GLY A 242 -7.02 7.14 7.28
N PHE A 243 -8.10 6.34 7.29
CA PHE A 243 -9.35 6.70 6.61
C PHE A 243 -10.38 7.31 7.54
N LEU A 244 -11.13 8.24 6.98
CA LEU A 244 -12.30 8.86 7.62
C LEU A 244 -13.55 8.65 6.76
N PRO A 245 -14.75 8.68 7.35
CA PRO A 245 -15.99 8.83 6.60
C PRO A 245 -15.98 10.09 5.73
N ASP A 246 -16.57 10.04 4.52
CA ASP A 246 -16.72 11.22 3.65
C ASP A 246 -17.92 12.05 4.12
N ASP A 247 -17.82 12.60 5.30
CA ASP A 247 -18.78 13.57 5.87
C ASP A 247 -18.06 14.82 6.42
N LYS A 248 -18.74 15.94 6.34
CA LYS A 248 -18.17 17.22 6.71
C LYS A 248 -17.74 17.27 8.18
N LYS A 249 -18.51 16.66 9.09
CA LYS A 249 -18.24 16.71 10.54
C LYS A 249 -16.95 15.93 10.87
N ALA A 250 -16.75 14.76 10.28
CA ALA A 250 -15.53 13.96 10.46
C ALA A 250 -14.31 14.70 9.89
N ILE A 251 -14.45 15.29 8.70
CA ILE A 251 -13.37 16.06 8.05
C ILE A 251 -12.99 17.29 8.86
N ASP A 252 -13.97 18.10 9.31
CA ASP A 252 -13.71 19.29 10.13
C ASP A 252 -13.06 18.92 11.46
N LYS A 253 -13.56 17.87 12.14
CA LYS A 253 -12.97 17.36 13.38
C LYS A 253 -11.52 16.92 13.18
N TYR A 254 -11.23 16.21 12.10
CA TYR A 254 -9.86 15.78 11.79
C TYR A 254 -8.95 16.98 11.52
N ARG A 255 -9.38 17.92 10.67
CA ARG A 255 -8.62 19.14 10.38
C ARG A 255 -8.24 19.88 11.66
N ASP A 256 -9.20 20.06 12.56
CA ASP A 256 -8.98 20.84 13.79
C ASP A 256 -8.12 20.08 14.81
N ALA A 257 -8.25 18.75 14.89
CA ALA A 257 -7.44 17.90 15.78
C ALA A 257 -5.97 17.77 15.32
N HIS A 258 -5.71 17.88 14.01
CA HIS A 258 -4.36 17.73 13.44
C HIS A 258 -3.84 19.04 12.83
N LYS A 259 -4.24 20.17 13.41
CA LYS A 259 -3.91 21.50 12.90
C LYS A 259 -2.41 21.73 12.79
N ASP A 260 -1.64 21.28 13.77
CA ASP A 260 -0.18 21.45 13.78
C ASP A 260 0.51 20.65 12.68
N HIS A 261 -0.06 19.51 12.28
CA HIS A 261 0.48 18.69 11.21
C HIS A 261 0.39 19.39 9.85
N TRP A 262 -0.81 19.84 9.46
CA TRP A 262 -0.96 20.49 8.16
C TRP A 262 -0.44 21.93 8.13
N LEU A 263 -0.30 22.60 9.29
CA LEU A 263 0.34 23.90 9.38
C LEU A 263 1.85 23.85 9.15
N LYS A 264 2.53 22.75 9.49
CA LYS A 264 3.95 22.55 9.15
C LYS A 264 4.17 22.53 7.65
N LEU A 265 3.23 21.99 6.87
CA LEU A 265 3.30 22.00 5.41
C LEU A 265 3.23 23.43 4.84
N VAL A 266 2.48 24.33 5.47
CA VAL A 266 2.44 25.75 5.07
C VAL A 266 3.77 26.44 5.35
N GLY A 267 4.39 26.18 6.51
CA GLY A 267 5.67 26.75 6.87
C GLY A 267 6.81 26.32 5.93
N SER A 268 6.78 25.08 5.44
CA SER A 268 7.77 24.63 4.45
C SER A 268 7.56 25.30 3.08
N LEU A 269 6.35 25.64 2.71
CA LEU A 269 6.05 26.38 1.46
C LEU A 269 6.50 27.86 1.56
N ASP A 270 6.42 28.47 2.74
CA ASP A 270 6.91 29.84 2.95
C ASP A 270 8.45 29.94 2.80
N PHE A 271 9.20 28.88 3.13
CA PHE A 271 10.65 28.83 2.93
C PHE A 271 11.04 28.70 1.46
N ASP A 272 10.31 27.89 0.68
CA ASP A 272 10.56 27.72 -0.74
C ASP A 272 10.23 28.98 -1.57
N LEU A 273 9.31 29.82 -1.08
CA LEU A 273 8.94 31.09 -1.73
C LEU A 273 9.94 32.22 -1.43
N VAL A 274 10.73 32.13 -0.39
CA VAL A 274 11.74 33.15 -0.03
C VAL A 274 13.04 32.96 -0.81
N GLU A 275 13.34 31.72 -1.28
CA GLU A 275 14.53 31.45 -2.10
C GLU A 275 14.37 31.83 -3.59
N GLU A 276 13.15 32.10 -4.08
CA GLU A 276 12.93 32.63 -5.44
C GLU A 276 13.36 34.10 -5.62
N GLY A 277 13.83 34.75 -4.59
CA GLY A 277 14.31 36.15 -4.60
C GLY A 277 15.71 36.37 -5.20
N ASP A 278 16.45 35.31 -5.58
CA ASP A 278 17.82 35.41 -6.10
C ASP A 278 17.98 34.89 -7.54
N LEU A 279 16.99 35.14 -8.38
CA LEU A 279 17.17 35.05 -9.82
C LEU A 279 17.72 36.39 -10.31
N SER A 280 19.05 36.51 -10.27
CA SER A 280 19.77 37.55 -11.01
C SER A 280 19.36 37.47 -12.48
N GLU A 281 18.81 38.57 -12.97
CA GLU A 281 18.52 38.82 -14.38
C GLU A 281 19.77 38.64 -15.22
N ASP A 282 19.96 37.48 -15.84
CA ASP A 282 20.80 37.40 -17.03
C ASP A 282 19.88 37.54 -18.26
N PRO A 283 20.04 38.60 -19.07
CA PRO A 283 19.24 38.78 -20.25
C PRO A 283 19.61 37.74 -21.30
N ILE A 284 18.66 36.84 -21.61
CA ILE A 284 18.75 35.96 -22.76
C ILE A 284 18.67 36.84 -24.01
N THR A 285 19.81 37.10 -24.61
CA THR A 285 19.90 37.65 -25.98
C THR A 285 19.49 36.56 -26.95
N PRO A 286 18.48 36.78 -27.81
CA PRO A 286 18.19 35.85 -28.87
C PRO A 286 19.21 36.00 -30.00
N ASN A 287 20.04 34.98 -30.20
CA ASN A 287 20.77 34.86 -31.44
C ASN A 287 19.78 34.36 -32.53
N LEU A 288 19.40 35.31 -33.37
CA LEU A 288 18.86 35.08 -34.70
C LEU A 288 20.02 34.84 -35.67
N LEU A 289 19.84 33.84 -36.56
CA LEU A 289 20.56 33.58 -37.81
C LEU A 289 21.94 32.88 -37.69
N ASP A 290 22.10 31.62 -38.07
CA ASP A 290 22.23 31.15 -39.49
C ASP A 290 21.90 29.68 -39.62
#